data_53f849fbec78d8ef4c92c0032e2771d6
#
_entry.id   53f849fbec78d8ef4c92c0032e2771d6
#
_cell.length_a   1.000
_cell.length_b   1.000
_cell.length_c   1.000
_cell.angle_alpha   90.00
_cell.angle_beta   90.00
_cell.angle_gamma   90.00
#
_symmetry.space_group_name_H-M   'P 1'
#
loop_
_entity.id
_entity.type
_entity.pdbx_description
1 polymer ?
#
loop_
_entity_poly.entity_id
_entity_poly.type
_entity_poly.pdbx_seq_one_letter_code
_entity_poly.pdbx_strand_id
1 'polypeptide(L)'
;MKVTIINYGAGNIKSIQFAFHRLGIEAKLSDDSEEIQNSDRVIFPGVGQASSAMTKLKQSGLDTLIPNLKQPVLGICLGMQLMCNHTEEGNTKGLGIFDVNVKRFSNTVKVPQMGWNTIGSLKSQLFKNIEDESYMYLVHSFYAESCSSMIAATNYEREYASALQNNNFYGVQFHPEKSGKVGTQILKNFLDLTPNT
;
A
#
# COMPACT_ATOMS: atom_id res chain seq x y z
N MET A 1 15.18 -14.83 -1.81
CA MET A 1 14.49 -13.62 -1.27
C MET A 1 13.26 -14.10 -0.52
N LYS A 2 13.13 -13.73 0.74
CA LYS A 2 12.00 -14.07 1.61
C LYS A 2 11.00 -12.92 1.61
N VAL A 3 9.78 -13.14 1.09
CA VAL A 3 8.70 -12.15 1.06
C VAL A 3 7.61 -12.60 2.01
N THR A 4 7.22 -11.73 2.96
CA THR A 4 6.14 -12.02 3.90
C THR A 4 4.98 -11.04 3.71
N ILE A 5 3.77 -11.57 3.64
CA ILE A 5 2.52 -10.83 3.65
C ILE A 5 2.00 -10.84 5.10
N ILE A 6 1.77 -9.66 5.67
CA ILE A 6 1.24 -9.53 7.03
C ILE A 6 -0.19 -10.08 7.09
N ASN A 7 -0.40 -11.03 8.01
CA ASN A 7 -1.70 -11.62 8.30
C ASN A 7 -2.33 -10.99 9.55
N TYR A 8 -3.26 -10.11 9.37
CA TYR A 8 -4.10 -9.57 10.46
C TYR A 8 -5.60 -9.78 10.19
N GLY A 9 -5.90 -10.77 9.34
CA GLY A 9 -7.27 -11.13 9.00
C GLY A 9 -7.97 -10.14 8.05
N ALA A 10 -7.22 -9.41 7.23
CA ALA A 10 -7.73 -8.52 6.19
C ALA A 10 -6.82 -8.57 4.95
N GLY A 11 -7.41 -8.34 3.78
CA GLY A 11 -6.68 -8.30 2.50
C GLY A 11 -7.11 -9.36 1.50
N ASN A 12 -6.92 -9.07 0.22
CA ASN A 12 -7.08 -10.05 -0.86
C ASN A 12 -5.77 -10.84 -1.03
N ILE A 13 -5.44 -11.63 -0.01
CA ILE A 13 -4.15 -12.32 0.12
C ILE A 13 -3.83 -13.21 -1.09
N LYS A 14 -4.81 -14.00 -1.54
CA LYS A 14 -4.60 -14.93 -2.67
C LYS A 14 -4.18 -14.21 -3.95
N SER A 15 -4.80 -13.07 -4.27
CA SER A 15 -4.43 -12.31 -5.47
C SER A 15 -3.00 -11.77 -5.37
N ILE A 16 -2.56 -11.34 -4.19
CA ILE A 16 -1.19 -10.90 -3.94
C ILE A 16 -0.23 -12.08 -4.07
N GLN A 17 -0.52 -13.21 -3.43
CA GLN A 17 0.31 -14.43 -3.55
C GLN A 17 0.45 -14.89 -5.00
N PHE A 18 -0.64 -14.91 -5.78
CA PHE A 18 -0.58 -15.25 -7.21
C PHE A 18 0.24 -14.25 -8.02
N ALA A 19 0.19 -12.95 -7.67
CA ALA A 19 1.01 -11.96 -8.36
C ALA A 19 2.51 -12.19 -8.10
N PHE A 20 2.91 -12.48 -6.87
CA PHE A 20 4.30 -12.83 -6.55
C PHE A 20 4.72 -14.18 -7.12
N HIS A 21 3.84 -15.18 -7.11
CA HIS A 21 4.10 -16.48 -7.72
C HIS A 21 4.43 -16.37 -9.22
N ARG A 22 3.72 -15.49 -9.96
CA ARG A 22 4.06 -15.19 -11.37
C ARG A 22 5.45 -14.58 -11.56
N LEU A 23 6.01 -13.97 -10.51
CA LEU A 23 7.39 -13.46 -10.47
C LEU A 23 8.41 -14.48 -9.95
N GLY A 24 7.98 -15.74 -9.72
CA GLY A 24 8.83 -16.80 -9.19
C GLY A 24 9.09 -16.70 -7.68
N ILE A 25 8.26 -15.93 -6.95
CA ILE A 25 8.41 -15.71 -5.50
C ILE A 25 7.23 -16.37 -4.76
N GLU A 26 7.52 -17.21 -3.79
CA GLU A 26 6.55 -17.67 -2.81
C GLU A 26 6.44 -16.66 -1.67
N ALA A 27 5.37 -15.84 -1.69
CA ALA A 27 5.10 -14.90 -0.62
C ALA A 27 4.33 -15.61 0.52
N LYS A 28 4.98 -15.70 1.68
CA LYS A 28 4.41 -16.38 2.86
C LYS A 28 3.46 -15.45 3.61
N LEU A 29 2.31 -15.97 4.02
CA LEU A 29 1.37 -15.27 4.92
C LEU A 29 1.78 -15.55 6.37
N SER A 30 1.97 -14.51 7.20
CA SER A 30 2.37 -14.69 8.60
C SER A 30 1.89 -13.54 9.49
N ASP A 31 1.57 -13.87 10.74
CA ASP A 31 1.32 -12.97 11.86
C ASP A 31 2.43 -13.07 12.94
N ASP A 32 3.40 -13.91 12.69
CA ASP A 32 4.56 -14.07 13.56
C ASP A 32 5.53 -12.90 13.43
N SER A 33 5.79 -12.21 14.55
CA SER A 33 6.62 -11.00 14.58
C SER A 33 8.08 -11.26 14.18
N GLU A 34 8.65 -12.40 14.58
CA GLU A 34 10.03 -12.75 14.26
C GLU A 34 10.16 -13.08 12.78
N GLU A 35 9.20 -13.80 12.23
CA GLU A 35 9.16 -14.11 10.81
C GLU A 35 9.03 -12.87 9.94
N ILE A 36 8.17 -11.91 10.34
CA ILE A 36 8.00 -10.64 9.63
C ILE A 36 9.30 -9.82 9.68
N GLN A 37 9.95 -9.71 10.84
CA GLN A 37 11.19 -8.96 11.00
C GLN A 37 12.36 -9.56 10.20
N ASN A 38 12.42 -10.88 10.08
CA ASN A 38 13.49 -11.61 9.38
C ASN A 38 13.21 -11.78 7.87
N SER A 39 12.23 -11.08 7.32
CA SER A 39 11.93 -11.11 5.88
C SER A 39 12.73 -10.07 5.12
N ASP A 40 13.06 -10.36 3.86
CA ASP A 40 13.73 -9.40 2.96
C ASP A 40 12.78 -8.30 2.50
N ARG A 41 11.48 -8.64 2.36
CA ARG A 41 10.40 -7.75 1.91
C ARG A 41 9.13 -8.05 2.69
N VAL A 42 8.39 -7.01 3.01
CA VAL A 42 7.11 -7.13 3.71
C VAL A 42 6.00 -6.47 2.89
N ILE A 43 4.90 -7.18 2.73
CA ILE A 43 3.67 -6.65 2.13
C ILE A 43 2.67 -6.41 3.27
N PHE A 44 2.16 -5.20 3.36
CA PHE A 44 1.09 -4.83 4.27
C PHE A 44 -0.21 -4.65 3.46
N PRO A 45 -1.00 -5.72 3.30
CA PRO A 45 -2.24 -5.66 2.54
C PRO A 45 -3.33 -4.97 3.34
N GLY A 46 -4.39 -4.55 2.67
CA GLY A 46 -5.57 -4.09 3.40
C GLY A 46 -6.80 -4.00 2.51
N VAL A 47 -7.91 -4.52 3.00
CA VAL A 47 -9.27 -4.32 2.48
C VAL A 47 -10.25 -4.23 3.64
N GLY A 48 -11.39 -3.58 3.42
CA GLY A 48 -12.42 -3.40 4.45
C GLY A 48 -12.30 -2.05 5.15
N GLN A 49 -12.68 -1.99 6.42
CA GLN A 49 -12.81 -0.76 7.19
C GLN A 49 -11.57 -0.50 8.06
N ALA A 50 -11.07 0.73 8.05
CA ALA A 50 -9.86 1.14 8.75
C ALA A 50 -9.91 0.91 10.28
N SER A 51 -11.02 1.24 10.94
CA SER A 51 -11.16 1.07 12.38
C SER A 51 -11.09 -0.40 12.81
N SER A 52 -11.75 -1.29 12.07
CA SER A 52 -11.70 -2.74 12.31
C SER A 52 -10.28 -3.28 12.09
N ALA A 53 -9.62 -2.83 11.01
CA ALA A 53 -8.25 -3.22 10.69
C ALA A 53 -7.27 -2.80 11.80
N MET A 54 -7.33 -1.53 12.27
CA MET A 54 -6.48 -1.04 13.36
C MET A 54 -6.74 -1.76 14.69
N THR A 55 -7.99 -2.15 14.96
CA THR A 55 -8.31 -2.95 16.16
C THR A 55 -7.59 -4.30 16.12
N LYS A 56 -7.61 -4.99 14.98
CA LYS A 56 -6.92 -6.27 14.79
C LYS A 56 -5.39 -6.12 14.89
N LEU A 57 -4.83 -5.08 14.29
CA LEU A 57 -3.39 -4.80 14.38
C LEU A 57 -2.94 -4.58 15.82
N LYS A 58 -3.72 -3.83 16.63
CA LYS A 58 -3.44 -3.60 18.04
C LYS A 58 -3.54 -4.89 18.87
N GLN A 59 -4.55 -5.72 18.60
CA GLN A 59 -4.72 -6.99 19.30
C GLN A 59 -3.55 -7.96 19.07
N SER A 60 -2.92 -7.91 17.91
CA SER A 60 -1.76 -8.74 17.55
C SER A 60 -0.40 -8.06 17.81
N GLY A 61 -0.37 -6.80 18.28
CA GLY A 61 0.88 -6.05 18.48
C GLY A 61 1.57 -5.59 17.18
N LEU A 62 0.93 -5.82 16.03
CA LEU A 62 1.49 -5.45 14.72
C LEU A 62 1.51 -3.94 14.50
N ASP A 63 0.66 -3.18 15.19
CA ASP A 63 0.65 -1.71 15.15
C ASP A 63 1.95 -1.09 15.71
N THR A 64 2.61 -1.77 16.63
CA THR A 64 3.92 -1.36 17.16
C THR A 64 5.08 -1.96 16.36
N LEU A 65 4.91 -3.14 15.79
CA LEU A 65 5.92 -3.82 14.99
C LEU A 65 6.16 -3.12 13.66
N ILE A 66 5.09 -2.87 12.88
CA ILE A 66 5.19 -2.39 11.50
C ILE A 66 6.01 -1.10 11.38
N PRO A 67 5.80 -0.04 12.20
CA PRO A 67 6.59 1.19 12.08
C PRO A 67 8.08 1.02 12.36
N ASN A 68 8.48 -0.08 13.00
CA ASN A 68 9.87 -0.35 13.39
C ASN A 68 10.61 -1.28 12.41
N LEU A 69 9.95 -1.77 11.37
CA LEU A 69 10.57 -2.60 10.34
C LEU A 69 11.66 -1.83 9.58
N LYS A 70 12.76 -2.51 9.24
CA LYS A 70 13.94 -1.90 8.57
C LYS A 70 14.04 -2.26 7.09
N GLN A 71 13.52 -3.43 6.71
CA GLN A 71 13.44 -3.86 5.32
C GLN A 71 12.34 -3.10 4.56
N PRO A 72 12.34 -3.09 3.23
CA PRO A 72 11.28 -2.48 2.46
C PRO A 72 9.90 -3.06 2.77
N VAL A 73 8.94 -2.17 3.02
CA VAL A 73 7.53 -2.48 3.31
C VAL A 73 6.65 -1.83 2.25
N LEU A 74 5.73 -2.60 1.65
CA LEU A 74 4.75 -2.09 0.69
C LEU A 74 3.33 -2.21 1.25
N GLY A 75 2.72 -1.07 1.58
CA GLY A 75 1.30 -0.95 1.91
C GLY A 75 0.45 -0.92 0.64
N ILE A 76 -0.58 -1.79 0.55
CA ILE A 76 -1.48 -1.84 -0.61
C ILE A 76 -2.89 -1.43 -0.18
N CYS A 77 -3.45 -0.44 -0.86
CA CYS A 77 -4.80 0.12 -0.67
C CYS A 77 -5.03 0.54 0.79
N LEU A 78 -5.89 -0.13 1.54
CA LEU A 78 -6.09 0.17 2.95
C LEU A 78 -4.77 0.06 3.76
N GLY A 79 -3.86 -0.85 3.39
CA GLY A 79 -2.53 -0.95 4.02
C GLY A 79 -1.75 0.36 3.92
N MET A 80 -1.74 1.04 2.76
CA MET A 80 -1.17 2.37 2.62
C MET A 80 -1.88 3.39 3.52
N GLN A 81 -3.21 3.40 3.54
CA GLN A 81 -4.00 4.35 4.34
C GLN A 81 -3.77 4.20 5.84
N LEU A 82 -3.60 2.97 6.32
CA LEU A 82 -3.28 2.70 7.73
C LEU A 82 -1.87 3.15 8.12
N MET A 83 -0.96 3.30 7.17
CA MET A 83 0.39 3.87 7.40
C MET A 83 0.37 5.40 7.52
N CYS A 84 -0.72 6.08 7.16
CA CYS A 84 -0.90 7.52 7.33
C CYS A 84 -1.16 7.90 8.80
N ASN A 85 -1.24 9.20 9.10
CA ASN A 85 -1.49 9.69 10.46
C ASN A 85 -2.91 9.37 10.94
N HIS A 86 -3.89 9.65 10.10
CA HIS A 86 -5.30 9.53 10.43
C HIS A 86 -6.14 9.29 9.18
N THR A 87 -7.23 8.57 9.32
CA THR A 87 -8.24 8.43 8.27
C THR A 87 -9.63 8.81 8.78
N GLU A 88 -10.39 9.51 7.96
CA GLU A 88 -11.80 9.80 8.23
C GLU A 88 -12.66 8.52 8.26
N GLU A 89 -12.18 7.41 7.72
CA GLU A 89 -12.88 6.14 7.81
C GLU A 89 -12.92 5.62 9.26
N GLY A 90 -14.09 5.76 9.88
CA GLY A 90 -14.28 5.40 11.27
C GLY A 90 -13.49 6.27 12.25
N ASN A 91 -13.08 7.49 11.85
CA ASN A 91 -12.27 8.41 12.65
C ASN A 91 -11.06 7.71 13.30
N THR A 92 -10.24 7.07 12.46
CA THR A 92 -9.23 6.11 12.89
C THR A 92 -7.84 6.72 12.88
N LYS A 93 -7.12 6.65 14.02
CA LYS A 93 -5.69 6.96 14.07
C LYS A 93 -4.90 5.85 13.38
N GLY A 94 -4.04 6.22 12.43
CA GLY A 94 -3.14 5.31 11.72
C GLY A 94 -1.80 5.10 12.43
N LEU A 95 -0.85 4.53 11.71
CA LEU A 95 0.48 4.17 12.22
C LEU A 95 1.47 5.36 12.23
N GLY A 96 1.13 6.48 11.55
CA GLY A 96 1.96 7.69 11.54
C GLY A 96 3.29 7.54 10.80
N ILE A 97 3.37 6.61 9.84
CA ILE A 97 4.57 6.40 9.01
C ILE A 97 4.65 7.48 7.92
N PHE A 98 3.52 7.82 7.31
CA PHE A 98 3.40 8.93 6.35
C PHE A 98 2.72 10.11 7.04
N ASP A 99 3.35 11.29 6.98
CA ASP A 99 2.79 12.53 7.56
C ASP A 99 1.73 13.13 6.64
N VAL A 100 0.60 12.45 6.55
CA VAL A 100 -0.56 12.82 5.74
C VAL A 100 -1.83 12.21 6.31
N ASN A 101 -2.97 12.87 6.06
CA ASN A 101 -4.29 12.37 6.44
C ASN A 101 -5.01 11.77 5.24
N VAL A 102 -5.88 10.82 5.54
CA VAL A 102 -6.77 10.17 4.57
C VAL A 102 -8.17 10.76 4.71
N LYS A 103 -8.70 11.28 3.60
CA LYS A 103 -10.01 11.96 3.49
C LYS A 103 -11.00 11.13 2.68
N ARG A 104 -12.27 11.37 2.89
CA ARG A 104 -13.33 10.78 2.06
C ARG A 104 -13.56 11.63 0.81
N PHE A 105 -13.79 10.99 -0.35
CA PHE A 105 -14.30 11.68 -1.53
C PHE A 105 -15.67 12.29 -1.25
N SER A 106 -15.94 13.45 -1.83
CA SER A 106 -17.24 14.10 -1.68
C SER A 106 -18.33 13.36 -2.48
N ASN A 107 -19.57 13.73 -2.26
CA ASN A 107 -20.70 13.15 -2.98
C ASN A 107 -20.90 13.74 -4.41
N THR A 108 -19.97 14.59 -4.88
CA THR A 108 -19.99 15.16 -6.24
C THR A 108 -19.49 14.17 -7.29
N VAL A 109 -18.80 13.12 -6.87
CA VAL A 109 -18.32 12.03 -7.72
C VAL A 109 -18.89 10.70 -7.25
N LYS A 110 -18.81 9.67 -8.11
CA LYS A 110 -19.22 8.33 -7.73
C LYS A 110 -18.25 7.76 -6.68
N VAL A 111 -18.78 7.37 -5.52
CA VAL A 111 -18.00 6.75 -4.43
C VAL A 111 -18.53 5.34 -4.19
N PRO A 112 -17.66 4.32 -4.18
CA PRO A 112 -16.21 4.39 -4.33
C PRO A 112 -15.75 4.72 -5.75
N GLN A 113 -14.55 5.33 -5.89
CA GLN A 113 -13.80 5.26 -7.13
C GLN A 113 -13.49 3.79 -7.39
N MET A 114 -14.02 3.24 -8.48
CA MET A 114 -13.87 1.82 -8.82
C MET A 114 -13.60 1.68 -10.32
N GLY A 115 -12.49 1.06 -10.65
CA GLY A 115 -12.09 0.81 -12.02
C GLY A 115 -10.66 1.26 -12.32
N TRP A 116 -10.37 1.45 -13.60
CA TRP A 116 -9.06 1.87 -14.09
C TRP A 116 -8.96 3.39 -14.12
N ASN A 117 -7.86 3.91 -13.59
CA ASN A 117 -7.50 5.32 -13.70
C ASN A 117 -5.98 5.45 -13.81
N THR A 118 -5.50 6.60 -14.26
CA THR A 118 -4.08 6.82 -14.51
C THR A 118 -3.34 7.25 -13.24
N ILE A 119 -2.06 6.91 -13.21
CA ILE A 119 -1.10 7.43 -12.24
C ILE A 119 -0.06 8.28 -12.99
N GLY A 120 0.26 9.43 -12.45
CA GLY A 120 1.24 10.35 -13.03
C GLY A 120 2.15 10.97 -11.97
N SER A 121 3.01 11.91 -12.38
CA SER A 121 4.00 12.53 -11.50
C SER A 121 4.90 11.51 -10.80
N LEU A 122 5.32 10.48 -11.53
CA LEU A 122 6.03 9.33 -11.01
C LEU A 122 7.44 9.71 -10.51
N LYS A 123 7.70 9.45 -9.23
CA LYS A 123 9.00 9.68 -8.58
C LYS A 123 9.35 8.42 -7.80
N SER A 124 10.53 7.98 -7.76
CA SER A 124 10.99 6.81 -7.01
C SER A 124 11.35 5.60 -7.88
N GLN A 125 12.28 4.79 -7.37
CA GLN A 125 12.66 3.53 -7.99
C GLN A 125 11.51 2.52 -8.09
N LEU A 126 10.45 2.70 -7.28
CA LEU A 126 9.24 1.88 -7.37
C LEU A 126 8.59 1.96 -8.77
N PHE A 127 8.74 3.09 -9.46
CA PHE A 127 8.17 3.34 -10.79
C PHE A 127 9.18 3.24 -11.93
N LYS A 128 10.33 2.63 -11.69
CA LYS A 128 11.33 2.42 -12.74
C LYS A 128 10.72 1.67 -13.93
N ASN A 129 10.90 2.20 -15.16
CA ASN A 129 10.33 1.67 -16.42
C ASN A 129 8.78 1.65 -16.44
N ILE A 130 8.14 2.53 -15.69
CA ILE A 130 6.70 2.81 -15.78
C ILE A 130 6.53 4.18 -16.42
N GLU A 131 5.67 4.26 -17.42
CA GLU A 131 5.33 5.53 -18.09
C GLU A 131 4.30 6.30 -17.28
N ASP A 132 4.42 7.64 -17.25
CA ASP A 132 3.35 8.51 -16.71
C ASP A 132 2.03 8.21 -17.44
N GLU A 133 0.92 8.44 -16.80
CA GLU A 133 -0.44 8.14 -17.28
C GLU A 133 -0.69 6.63 -17.49
N SER A 134 0.13 5.76 -16.90
CA SER A 134 -0.15 4.33 -16.87
C SER A 134 -1.41 4.02 -16.06
N TYR A 135 -2.25 3.12 -16.59
CA TYR A 135 -3.50 2.73 -15.95
C TYR A 135 -3.29 1.72 -14.82
N MET A 136 -3.93 2.00 -13.67
CA MET A 136 -3.98 1.15 -12.50
C MET A 136 -5.41 0.85 -12.08
N TYR A 137 -5.65 -0.31 -11.48
CA TYR A 137 -6.94 -0.67 -10.92
C TYR A 137 -7.08 -0.12 -9.50
N LEU A 138 -8.15 0.64 -9.28
CA LEU A 138 -8.47 1.33 -8.02
C LEU A 138 -9.87 0.91 -7.54
N VAL A 139 -10.01 0.77 -6.22
CA VAL A 139 -11.31 0.59 -5.57
C VAL A 139 -11.22 1.12 -4.14
N HIS A 140 -11.64 2.39 -3.94
CA HIS A 140 -11.56 3.04 -2.64
C HIS A 140 -12.52 4.24 -2.53
N SER A 141 -12.94 4.54 -1.30
CA SER A 141 -13.81 5.69 -0.96
C SER A 141 -13.04 6.82 -0.29
N PHE A 142 -11.83 6.53 0.15
CA PHE A 142 -10.95 7.44 0.89
C PHE A 142 -9.61 7.53 0.18
N TYR A 143 -8.93 8.68 0.28
CA TYR A 143 -7.67 8.97 -0.41
C TYR A 143 -6.71 9.72 0.52
N ALA A 144 -5.42 9.50 0.38
CA ALA A 144 -4.39 10.30 1.04
C ALA A 144 -4.26 11.66 0.32
N GLU A 145 -4.26 12.76 1.09
CA GLU A 145 -4.05 14.11 0.55
C GLU A 145 -2.67 14.23 -0.12
N SER A 146 -2.53 15.17 -1.05
CA SER A 146 -1.22 15.49 -1.63
C SER A 146 -0.28 16.01 -0.54
N CYS A 147 0.94 15.48 -0.51
CA CYS A 147 1.94 15.79 0.52
C CYS A 147 3.37 15.64 -0.01
N SER A 148 4.37 15.98 0.80
CA SER A 148 5.79 15.87 0.43
C SER A 148 6.26 14.43 0.20
N SER A 149 5.61 13.45 0.83
CA SER A 149 5.90 12.01 0.66
C SER A 149 5.28 11.40 -0.60
N MET A 150 4.52 12.19 -1.38
CA MET A 150 3.85 11.70 -2.60
C MET A 150 4.86 11.37 -3.70
N ILE A 151 4.81 10.14 -4.20
CA ILE A 151 5.64 9.64 -5.30
C ILE A 151 4.85 9.26 -6.55
N ALA A 152 3.53 9.31 -6.50
CA ALA A 152 2.64 9.26 -7.65
C ALA A 152 1.30 9.93 -7.30
N ALA A 153 0.69 10.55 -8.30
CA ALA A 153 -0.59 11.23 -8.19
C ALA A 153 -1.65 10.59 -9.10
N THR A 154 -2.91 10.71 -8.71
CA THR A 154 -4.07 10.37 -9.54
C THR A 154 -5.09 11.50 -9.43
N ASN A 155 -5.80 11.78 -10.52
CA ASN A 155 -6.89 12.74 -10.56
C ASN A 155 -8.23 12.00 -10.60
N TYR A 156 -9.14 12.33 -9.68
CA TYR A 156 -10.52 11.84 -9.69
C TYR A 156 -11.50 12.97 -9.41
N GLU A 157 -11.73 13.35 -8.19
CA GLU A 157 -12.43 14.59 -7.80
C GLU A 157 -11.42 15.75 -7.72
N ARG A 158 -10.23 15.40 -7.31
CA ARG A 158 -9.05 16.25 -7.12
C ARG A 158 -7.81 15.40 -7.34
N GLU A 159 -6.67 16.04 -7.42
CA GLU A 159 -5.41 15.33 -7.33
C GLU A 159 -5.20 14.83 -5.90
N TYR A 160 -4.80 13.57 -5.77
CA TYR A 160 -4.48 12.93 -4.50
C TYR A 160 -3.25 12.01 -4.64
N ALA A 161 -2.64 11.67 -3.51
CA ALA A 161 -1.49 10.77 -3.50
C ALA A 161 -1.94 9.33 -3.78
N SER A 162 -1.65 8.83 -4.98
CA SER A 162 -1.87 7.43 -5.33
C SER A 162 -0.70 6.51 -4.95
N ALA A 163 0.46 7.10 -4.61
CA ALA A 163 1.54 6.40 -3.94
C ALA A 163 2.36 7.32 -3.05
N LEU A 164 2.88 6.76 -1.97
CA LEU A 164 3.65 7.43 -0.93
C LEU A 164 4.96 6.69 -0.67
N GLN A 165 6.00 7.43 -0.27
CA GLN A 165 7.28 6.88 0.19
C GLN A 165 7.82 7.68 1.38
N ASN A 166 8.27 6.96 2.40
CA ASN A 166 9.05 7.49 3.51
C ASN A 166 10.10 6.45 3.92
N ASN A 167 11.38 6.75 3.68
CA ASN A 167 12.48 5.81 3.93
C ASN A 167 12.26 4.46 3.24
N ASN A 168 12.18 3.37 4.02
CA ASN A 168 11.93 2.00 3.57
C ASN A 168 10.43 1.66 3.40
N PHE A 169 9.53 2.58 3.70
CA PHE A 169 8.10 2.39 3.58
C PHE A 169 7.59 2.96 2.26
N TYR A 170 6.83 2.14 1.55
CA TYR A 170 6.14 2.45 0.30
C TYR A 170 4.65 2.16 0.48
N GLY A 171 3.82 2.98 -0.09
CA GLY A 171 2.37 2.77 -0.10
C GLY A 171 1.81 3.03 -1.49
N VAL A 172 0.85 2.20 -1.92
CA VAL A 172 0.12 2.40 -3.17
C VAL A 172 -1.38 2.29 -2.92
N GLN A 173 -2.17 3.24 -3.45
CA GLN A 173 -3.62 3.23 -3.31
C GLN A 173 -4.29 2.22 -4.26
N PHE A 174 -3.69 2.03 -5.41
CA PHE A 174 -4.13 1.05 -6.40
C PHE A 174 -3.74 -0.38 -6.00
N HIS A 175 -4.28 -1.35 -6.71
CA HIS A 175 -4.00 -2.76 -6.54
C HIS A 175 -3.02 -3.25 -7.62
N PRO A 176 -1.70 -3.27 -7.39
CA PRO A 176 -0.74 -3.71 -8.40
C PRO A 176 -0.98 -5.17 -8.81
N GLU A 177 -1.45 -6.03 -7.87
CA GLU A 177 -1.78 -7.43 -8.14
C GLU A 177 -2.95 -7.62 -9.12
N LYS A 178 -3.71 -6.53 -9.38
CA LYS A 178 -4.84 -6.49 -10.33
C LYS A 178 -4.60 -5.59 -11.54
N SER A 179 -3.43 -4.96 -11.62
CA SER A 179 -3.12 -3.93 -12.62
C SER A 179 -2.29 -4.44 -13.82
N GLY A 180 -2.43 -5.71 -14.14
CA GLY A 180 -1.84 -6.30 -15.35
C GLY A 180 -0.31 -6.22 -15.39
N LYS A 181 0.25 -5.92 -16.58
CA LYS A 181 1.70 -5.86 -16.78
C LYS A 181 2.36 -4.74 -16.00
N VAL A 182 1.73 -3.56 -15.94
CA VAL A 182 2.25 -2.39 -15.23
C VAL A 182 2.30 -2.68 -13.72
N GLY A 183 1.24 -3.24 -13.15
CA GLY A 183 1.22 -3.65 -11.75
C GLY A 183 2.28 -4.73 -11.44
N THR A 184 2.48 -5.69 -12.36
CA THR A 184 3.55 -6.70 -12.23
C THR A 184 4.93 -6.06 -12.22
N GLN A 185 5.17 -5.04 -13.06
CA GLN A 185 6.45 -4.30 -13.07
C GLN A 185 6.67 -3.54 -11.75
N ILE A 186 5.65 -2.95 -11.15
CA ILE A 186 5.76 -2.29 -9.84
C ILE A 186 6.13 -3.29 -8.75
N LEU A 187 5.47 -4.47 -8.72
CA LEU A 187 5.83 -5.51 -7.76
C LEU A 187 7.26 -6.01 -7.96
N LYS A 188 7.71 -6.15 -9.21
CA LYS A 188 9.10 -6.48 -9.52
C LYS A 188 10.06 -5.40 -9.05
N ASN A 189 9.77 -4.12 -9.32
CA ASN A 189 10.59 -3.01 -8.87
C ASN A 189 10.69 -3.00 -7.33
N PHE A 190 9.59 -3.28 -6.61
CA PHE A 190 9.60 -3.39 -5.16
C PHE A 190 10.53 -4.51 -4.66
N LEU A 191 10.57 -5.66 -5.34
CA LEU A 191 11.51 -6.73 -5.01
C LEU A 191 12.97 -6.29 -5.22
N ASP A 192 13.23 -5.50 -6.26
CA ASP A 192 14.56 -5.04 -6.67
C ASP A 192 15.07 -3.82 -5.86
N LEU A 193 14.24 -3.22 -4.98
CA LEU A 193 14.67 -2.09 -4.15
C LEU A 193 15.88 -2.49 -3.30
N THR A 194 16.90 -1.64 -3.30
CA THR A 194 18.01 -1.78 -2.34
C THR A 194 17.56 -1.23 -0.98
N PRO A 195 17.77 -1.96 0.13
CA PRO A 195 17.58 -1.38 1.46
C PRO A 195 18.40 -0.09 1.58
N ASN A 196 17.79 0.97 2.10
CA ASN A 196 18.56 2.16 2.45
C ASN A 196 19.54 1.76 3.56
N THR A 197 20.83 1.82 3.26
CA THR A 197 21.91 1.65 4.24
C THR A 197 21.98 2.83 5.19
#